data_53378c632dd2d61c281f57848642298f
#
_entry.id   53378c632dd2d61c281f57848642298f
#
_cell.length_a   1.000
_cell.length_b   1.000
_cell.length_c   1.000
_cell.angle_alpha   90.00
_cell.angle_beta   90.00
_cell.angle_gamma   90.00
#
_symmetry.space_group_name_H-M   'P 1'
#
loop_
_entity.id
_entity.type
_entity.pdbx_description
1 polymer ?
#
loop_
_entity_poly.entity_id
_entity_poly.type
_entity_poly.pdbx_seq_one_letter_code
_entity_poly.pdbx_strand_id
1 'polypeptide(L)'
;MTMPAEVLQQIAAPKTEDKIEIKPAGRILIDGGAFGANKYHNEFVSGVAMPDIRAGLGVRYGNWKAKVDIGYAYNALSVKDVLMEYGFSKHTLLRGGYFVHQFGMQSATSSSFKISMEEPQSNEAFFNGRLVGLMLMHQKDKFFGTLSLFAENEAMKKSPTVTGSQGMGMMSRLLYRPYREEGKILHVGISGAFETPRYGEIKNNAGKVIGVSHSSYTLKTPFPTRIAKVTAQQAFIDNATFLYKFSPELLLAKNRWGLEAQYYYVNVNRKSGFEAFDASGAYAMVRTIIKGSPYTYADADGGIATPKAGAMELVAGYNYTDLSNRKAGILGGRLNDYSLTFNYYLNKYMIWRVRASHTAVGYRAGREDTNLNLIETRLQIKF
;
A
#
# COMPACT_ATOMS: atom_id res chain seq x y z
N MET A 1 9.08 -14.71 -26.96
CA MET A 1 8.27 -13.51 -26.76
C MET A 1 7.68 -13.58 -25.35
N THR A 2 8.44 -13.11 -24.37
CA THR A 2 8.06 -13.19 -22.93
C THR A 2 7.24 -11.96 -22.57
N MET A 3 5.98 -12.17 -22.26
CA MET A 3 5.08 -11.10 -21.80
C MET A 3 5.54 -10.56 -20.42
N PRO A 4 5.43 -9.23 -20.18
CA PRO A 4 5.78 -8.63 -18.91
C PRO A 4 4.91 -9.16 -17.75
N ALA A 5 5.38 -9.00 -16.50
CA ALA A 5 4.66 -9.36 -15.29
C ALA A 5 3.27 -8.72 -15.12
N GLU A 6 2.94 -7.69 -15.92
CA GLU A 6 1.63 -7.03 -16.05
C GLU A 6 0.50 -8.00 -16.42
N VAL A 7 0.81 -9.14 -17.06
CA VAL A 7 -0.20 -10.12 -17.53
C VAL A 7 -0.85 -10.90 -16.38
N LEU A 8 -0.25 -10.94 -15.20
CA LEU A 8 -0.85 -11.63 -14.04
C LEU A 8 -2.00 -10.84 -13.39
N GLN A 9 -2.13 -9.56 -13.70
CA GLN A 9 -3.16 -8.68 -13.13
C GLN A 9 -4.32 -8.37 -14.08
N GLN A 10 -4.23 -8.74 -15.36
CA GLN A 10 -5.35 -8.56 -16.28
C GLN A 10 -6.47 -9.55 -15.95
N ILE A 11 -7.72 -9.07 -15.96
CA ILE A 11 -8.91 -9.93 -15.96
C ILE A 11 -8.81 -10.84 -17.17
N ALA A 12 -8.65 -12.14 -16.93
CA ALA A 12 -8.42 -13.09 -18.01
C ALA A 12 -9.67 -13.25 -18.87
N ALA A 13 -9.50 -13.08 -20.18
CA ALA A 13 -10.47 -13.65 -21.11
C ALA A 13 -10.46 -15.19 -20.97
N PRO A 14 -11.63 -15.89 -21.04
CA PRO A 14 -11.66 -17.34 -21.06
C PRO A 14 -10.79 -17.84 -22.22
N LYS A 15 -9.81 -18.68 -21.92
CA LYS A 15 -9.02 -19.39 -22.92
C LYS A 15 -9.64 -20.76 -23.16
N THR A 16 -9.73 -21.15 -24.41
CA THR A 16 -10.32 -22.41 -24.87
C THR A 16 -9.38 -23.61 -24.77
N GLU A 17 -8.13 -23.45 -24.30
CA GLU A 17 -7.17 -24.53 -24.18
C GLU A 17 -6.83 -24.85 -22.73
N ASP A 18 -6.96 -26.11 -22.34
CA ASP A 18 -6.66 -26.68 -21.01
C ASP A 18 -5.14 -26.83 -20.78
N LYS A 19 -4.36 -25.79 -21.07
CA LYS A 19 -2.90 -25.78 -20.86
C LYS A 19 -2.54 -25.08 -19.56
N ILE A 20 -1.75 -25.76 -18.73
CA ILE A 20 -1.18 -25.16 -17.52
C ILE A 20 -0.03 -24.23 -17.94
N GLU A 21 -0.14 -22.95 -17.55
CA GLU A 21 0.94 -21.97 -17.66
C GLU A 21 1.54 -21.71 -16.27
N ILE A 22 2.86 -21.87 -16.13
CA ILE A 22 3.59 -21.61 -14.90
C ILE A 22 4.53 -20.43 -15.14
N LYS A 23 4.48 -19.41 -14.28
CA LYS A 23 5.29 -18.19 -14.39
C LYS A 23 5.99 -17.90 -13.07
N PRO A 24 7.32 -18.05 -13.00
CA PRO A 24 8.07 -17.54 -11.87
C PRO A 24 8.08 -16.02 -11.90
N ALA A 25 8.13 -15.42 -10.71
CA ALA A 25 8.25 -13.98 -10.52
C ALA A 25 9.17 -13.70 -9.35
N GLY A 26 9.84 -12.57 -9.38
CA GLY A 26 10.70 -12.19 -8.28
C GLY A 26 11.03 -10.71 -8.27
N ARG A 27 11.57 -10.26 -7.13
CA ARG A 27 12.05 -8.90 -6.96
C ARG A 27 13.18 -8.85 -5.94
N ILE A 28 14.18 -8.02 -6.23
CA ILE A 28 15.25 -7.67 -5.30
C ILE A 28 15.32 -6.14 -5.25
N LEU A 29 15.37 -5.59 -4.03
CA LEU A 29 15.66 -4.18 -3.78
C LEU A 29 17.02 -4.06 -3.09
N ILE A 30 17.86 -3.17 -3.60
CA ILE A 30 19.15 -2.81 -3.01
C ILE A 30 19.11 -1.30 -2.79
N ASP A 31 19.15 -0.89 -1.53
CA ASP A 31 19.03 0.49 -1.11
C ASP A 31 20.34 0.98 -0.48
N GLY A 32 20.68 2.24 -0.74
CA GLY A 32 21.70 2.98 -0.03
C GLY A 32 21.15 4.35 0.38
N GLY A 33 21.46 4.82 1.57
CA GLY A 33 20.94 6.09 2.04
C GLY A 33 21.80 6.80 3.07
N ALA A 34 21.68 8.12 3.08
CA ALA A 34 22.25 9.01 4.06
C ALA A 34 21.15 9.84 4.74
N PHE A 35 21.26 9.99 6.05
CA PHE A 35 20.24 10.59 6.90
C PHE A 35 20.83 11.71 7.76
N GLY A 36 20.06 12.79 7.92
CA GLY A 36 20.33 13.88 8.85
C GLY A 36 19.06 14.18 9.66
N ALA A 37 19.03 13.80 10.92
CA ALA A 37 17.93 14.08 11.83
C ALA A 37 18.37 15.14 12.86
N ASN A 38 17.45 16.03 13.27
CA ASN A 38 17.73 17.02 14.33
C ASN A 38 17.59 16.41 15.74
N LYS A 39 16.87 15.32 15.87
CA LYS A 39 16.67 14.55 17.10
C LYS A 39 16.79 13.05 16.81
N TYR A 40 17.09 12.27 17.85
CA TYR A 40 17.17 10.79 17.74
C TYR A 40 18.15 10.30 16.66
N HIS A 41 19.32 10.94 16.52
CA HIS A 41 20.34 10.65 15.50
C HIS A 41 20.71 9.17 15.42
N ASN A 42 20.80 8.50 16.58
CA ASN A 42 21.16 7.08 16.67
C ASN A 42 20.12 6.13 16.10
N GLU A 43 18.89 6.59 15.87
CA GLU A 43 17.84 5.79 15.23
C GLU A 43 17.94 5.85 13.69
N PHE A 44 18.66 6.84 13.12
CA PHE A 44 18.78 7.09 11.69
C PHE A 44 20.23 6.91 11.22
N VAL A 45 20.67 5.66 11.17
CA VAL A 45 22.02 5.31 10.73
C VAL A 45 22.08 5.17 9.22
N SER A 46 22.96 5.96 8.59
CA SER A 46 23.22 5.89 7.14
C SER A 46 23.87 4.57 6.77
N GLY A 47 23.54 4.03 5.60
CA GLY A 47 24.12 2.77 5.16
C GLY A 47 23.41 2.16 3.96
N VAL A 48 23.63 0.86 3.77
CA VAL A 48 23.03 0.05 2.71
C VAL A 48 22.13 -1.04 3.29
N ALA A 49 21.12 -1.44 2.54
CA ALA A 49 20.19 -2.50 2.94
C ALA A 49 19.63 -3.24 1.74
N MET A 50 19.16 -4.46 1.97
CA MET A 50 18.30 -5.20 1.05
C MET A 50 16.90 -5.34 1.67
N PRO A 51 16.05 -4.32 1.54
CA PRO A 51 14.81 -4.24 2.31
C PRO A 51 13.70 -5.17 1.82
N ASP A 52 13.87 -5.80 0.64
CA ASP A 52 12.89 -6.72 0.10
C ASP A 52 13.50 -7.64 -0.97
N ILE A 53 13.48 -8.92 -0.70
CA ILE A 53 13.77 -9.98 -1.66
C ILE A 53 12.50 -10.81 -1.78
N ARG A 54 12.00 -11.04 -2.99
CA ARG A 54 10.79 -11.84 -3.22
C ARG A 54 11.03 -12.93 -4.24
N ALA A 55 10.39 -14.06 -3.99
CA ALA A 55 10.21 -15.13 -4.96
C ALA A 55 8.73 -15.52 -4.98
N GLY A 56 8.21 -15.78 -6.15
CA GLY A 56 6.81 -16.13 -6.34
C GLY A 56 6.60 -17.03 -7.53
N LEU A 57 5.45 -17.69 -7.53
CA LEU A 57 4.98 -18.54 -8.59
C LEU A 57 3.53 -18.20 -8.91
N GLY A 58 3.27 -17.95 -10.18
CA GLY A 58 1.93 -17.85 -10.73
C GLY A 58 1.60 -19.07 -11.57
N VAL A 59 0.40 -19.61 -11.41
CA VAL A 59 -0.14 -20.71 -12.21
C VAL A 59 -1.45 -20.28 -12.83
N ARG A 60 -1.66 -20.63 -14.11
CA ARG A 60 -2.92 -20.40 -14.81
C ARG A 60 -3.39 -21.67 -15.48
N TYR A 61 -4.70 -21.94 -15.36
CA TYR A 61 -5.37 -23.04 -16.03
C TYR A 61 -6.80 -22.62 -16.38
N GLY A 62 -7.10 -22.49 -17.65
CA GLY A 62 -8.38 -21.98 -18.12
C GLY A 62 -8.71 -20.60 -17.50
N ASN A 63 -9.83 -20.52 -16.79
CA ASN A 63 -10.31 -19.33 -16.10
C ASN A 63 -9.70 -19.15 -14.69
N TRP A 64 -8.93 -20.13 -14.21
CA TRP A 64 -8.31 -20.10 -12.90
C TRP A 64 -6.91 -19.50 -12.96
N LYS A 65 -6.57 -18.75 -11.92
CA LYS A 65 -5.21 -18.34 -11.62
C LYS A 65 -4.94 -18.56 -10.15
N ALA A 66 -3.72 -19.01 -9.84
CA ALA A 66 -3.22 -19.07 -8.48
C ALA A 66 -1.89 -18.33 -8.39
N LYS A 67 -1.59 -17.78 -7.23
CA LYS A 67 -0.33 -17.07 -6.97
C LYS A 67 0.13 -17.33 -5.55
N VAL A 68 1.43 -17.58 -5.40
CA VAL A 68 2.11 -17.65 -4.11
C VAL A 68 3.36 -16.80 -4.17
N ASP A 69 3.51 -15.86 -3.24
CA ASP A 69 4.70 -15.02 -3.07
C ASP A 69 5.26 -15.16 -1.65
N ILE A 70 6.57 -15.29 -1.55
CA ILE A 70 7.34 -15.28 -0.30
C ILE A 70 8.30 -14.10 -0.35
N GLY A 71 8.47 -13.41 0.76
CA GLY A 71 9.43 -12.33 0.91
C GLY A 71 10.43 -12.60 2.04
N TYR A 72 11.65 -12.14 1.84
CA TYR A 72 12.70 -12.13 2.85
C TYR A 72 13.26 -10.72 3.00
N ALA A 73 13.36 -10.26 4.22
CA ALA A 73 13.98 -8.99 4.57
C ALA A 73 14.46 -9.00 6.02
N TYR A 74 15.66 -8.49 6.28
CA TYR A 74 16.19 -8.30 7.63
C TYR A 74 16.09 -9.55 8.51
N ASN A 75 16.54 -10.68 7.97
CA ASN A 75 16.55 -11.99 8.63
C ASN A 75 15.14 -12.54 8.98
N ALA A 76 14.10 -12.09 8.28
CA ALA A 76 12.74 -12.57 8.49
C ALA A 76 12.09 -13.02 7.17
N LEU A 77 11.54 -14.22 7.16
CA LEU A 77 10.66 -14.70 6.10
C LEU A 77 9.25 -14.17 6.33
N SER A 78 8.54 -13.89 5.26
CA SER A 78 7.15 -13.46 5.31
C SER A 78 6.37 -13.99 4.11
N VAL A 79 5.19 -14.51 4.37
CA VAL A 79 4.21 -14.79 3.31
C VAL A 79 3.70 -13.46 2.77
N LYS A 80 3.70 -13.31 1.45
CA LYS A 80 3.14 -12.14 0.77
C LYS A 80 1.75 -12.49 0.25
N ASP A 81 1.61 -12.74 -1.05
CA ASP A 81 0.31 -13.10 -1.60
C ASP A 81 0.17 -14.63 -1.67
N VAL A 82 -0.95 -15.14 -1.17
CA VAL A 82 -1.41 -16.53 -1.41
C VAL A 82 -2.86 -16.42 -1.82
N LEU A 83 -3.12 -16.54 -3.12
CA LEU A 83 -4.45 -16.27 -3.65
C LEU A 83 -4.81 -17.18 -4.82
N MET A 84 -6.12 -17.30 -5.04
CA MET A 84 -6.71 -17.90 -6.21
C MET A 84 -7.72 -16.93 -6.83
N GLU A 85 -7.78 -16.90 -8.15
CA GLU A 85 -8.74 -16.11 -8.92
C GLU A 85 -9.54 -17.01 -9.85
N TYR A 86 -10.82 -16.68 -10.01
CA TYR A 86 -11.67 -17.26 -11.03
C TYR A 86 -12.29 -16.15 -11.89
N GLY A 87 -12.03 -16.18 -13.18
CA GLY A 87 -12.60 -15.26 -14.16
C GLY A 87 -13.95 -15.75 -14.67
N PHE A 88 -15.05 -15.12 -14.26
CA PHE A 88 -16.39 -15.41 -14.80
C PHE A 88 -16.54 -14.91 -16.24
N SER A 89 -15.86 -13.81 -16.56
CA SER A 89 -15.85 -13.20 -17.89
C SER A 89 -14.61 -12.32 -18.05
N LYS A 90 -14.43 -11.70 -19.23
CA LYS A 90 -13.40 -10.68 -19.46
C LYS A 90 -13.57 -9.42 -18.59
N HIS A 91 -14.70 -9.28 -17.91
CA HIS A 91 -15.06 -8.11 -17.11
C HIS A 91 -15.13 -8.37 -15.61
N THR A 92 -15.32 -9.63 -15.21
CA THR A 92 -15.61 -9.99 -13.82
C THR A 92 -14.75 -11.12 -13.34
N LEU A 93 -14.11 -10.95 -12.19
CA LEU A 93 -13.40 -12.01 -11.49
C LEU A 93 -13.71 -12.01 -9.99
N LEU A 94 -13.56 -13.17 -9.37
CA LEU A 94 -13.53 -13.35 -7.92
C LEU A 94 -12.10 -13.78 -7.52
N ARG A 95 -11.57 -13.12 -6.51
CA ARG A 95 -10.29 -13.45 -5.88
C ARG A 95 -10.53 -13.89 -4.44
N GLY A 96 -9.90 -14.97 -4.00
CA GLY A 96 -9.92 -15.44 -2.63
C GLY A 96 -8.53 -15.78 -2.13
N GLY A 97 -8.29 -15.59 -0.83
CA GLY A 97 -7.01 -15.92 -0.20
C GLY A 97 -6.47 -14.83 0.72
N TYR A 98 -5.14 -14.77 0.84
CA TYR A 98 -4.40 -13.76 1.61
C TYR A 98 -3.69 -12.79 0.64
N PHE A 99 -4.21 -11.58 0.53
CA PHE A 99 -3.74 -10.59 -0.44
C PHE A 99 -4.12 -9.16 -0.01
N VAL A 100 -3.69 -8.17 -0.80
CA VAL A 100 -4.04 -6.76 -0.60
C VAL A 100 -5.43 -6.48 -1.17
N HIS A 101 -6.38 -6.12 -0.31
CA HIS A 101 -7.69 -5.62 -0.73
C HIS A 101 -7.58 -4.14 -1.12
N GLN A 102 -8.26 -3.71 -2.19
CA GLN A 102 -8.07 -2.38 -2.76
C GLN A 102 -8.77 -1.29 -1.93
N PHE A 103 -7.96 -0.36 -1.40
CA PHE A 103 -8.41 0.87 -0.74
C PHE A 103 -7.59 2.05 -1.29
N GLY A 104 -8.05 2.61 -2.43
CA GLY A 104 -7.35 3.66 -3.16
C GLY A 104 -6.23 3.17 -4.09
N MET A 105 -5.60 4.11 -4.80
CA MET A 105 -4.58 3.83 -5.82
C MET A 105 -3.35 3.14 -5.26
N GLN A 106 -2.83 3.62 -4.13
CA GLN A 106 -1.58 3.09 -3.59
C GLN A 106 -1.72 1.63 -3.16
N SER A 107 -2.84 1.23 -2.56
CA SER A 107 -3.07 -0.17 -2.19
C SER A 107 -3.31 -1.07 -3.41
N ALA A 108 -3.91 -0.55 -4.48
CA ALA A 108 -4.19 -1.29 -5.70
C ALA A 108 -2.93 -1.53 -6.54
N THR A 109 -1.99 -0.57 -6.54
CA THR A 109 -0.75 -0.66 -7.32
C THR A 109 0.25 -1.59 -6.64
N SER A 110 0.75 -2.57 -7.36
CA SER A 110 1.82 -3.44 -6.87
C SER A 110 3.03 -2.62 -6.41
N SER A 111 3.66 -3.03 -5.31
CA SER A 111 4.86 -2.38 -4.78
C SER A 111 6.07 -2.41 -5.74
N SER A 112 6.03 -3.20 -6.82
CA SER A 112 7.03 -3.19 -7.89
C SER A 112 6.84 -2.05 -8.90
N PHE A 113 5.68 -1.40 -8.88
CA PHE A 113 5.30 -0.37 -9.85
C PHE A 113 5.04 1.00 -9.23
N LYS A 114 5.34 1.17 -7.95
CA LYS A 114 5.24 2.47 -7.28
C LYS A 114 6.14 3.50 -7.94
N ILE A 115 5.69 4.74 -7.99
CA ILE A 115 6.39 5.84 -8.67
C ILE A 115 7.45 6.51 -7.81
N SER A 116 7.35 6.41 -6.49
CA SER A 116 8.37 6.81 -5.52
C SER A 116 9.03 5.59 -4.89
N MET A 117 10.16 5.79 -4.23
CA MET A 117 10.85 4.71 -3.50
C MET A 117 9.99 4.18 -2.35
N GLU A 118 9.27 5.08 -1.67
CA GLU A 118 8.38 4.75 -0.56
C GLU A 118 6.95 5.18 -0.88
N GLU A 119 6.00 4.51 -0.22
CA GLU A 119 4.60 4.89 -0.27
C GLU A 119 4.37 6.15 0.58
N PRO A 120 3.37 6.99 0.26
CA PRO A 120 2.98 8.09 1.13
C PRO A 120 2.62 7.60 2.53
N GLN A 121 3.05 8.30 3.57
CA GLN A 121 2.78 7.95 4.98
C GLN A 121 1.28 7.91 5.28
N SER A 122 0.48 8.75 4.60
CA SER A 122 -0.98 8.68 4.68
C SER A 122 -1.52 7.33 4.19
N ASN A 123 -0.96 6.75 3.10
CA ASN A 123 -1.35 5.39 2.70
C ASN A 123 -0.94 4.36 3.75
N GLU A 124 0.30 4.41 4.23
CA GLU A 124 0.81 3.47 5.24
C GLU A 124 -0.02 3.49 6.54
N ALA A 125 -0.47 4.68 6.97
CA ALA A 125 -1.25 4.84 8.19
C ALA A 125 -2.66 4.23 8.08
N PHE A 126 -3.33 4.36 6.93
CA PHE A 126 -4.74 3.97 6.74
C PHE A 126 -4.91 2.66 5.98
N PHE A 127 -3.83 2.09 5.48
CA PHE A 127 -3.82 0.85 4.74
C PHE A 127 -3.78 -0.38 5.67
N ASN A 128 -4.56 -1.40 5.33
CA ASN A 128 -4.67 -2.59 6.18
C ASN A 128 -3.58 -3.65 5.96
N GLY A 129 -2.75 -3.48 4.95
CA GLY A 129 -1.85 -4.54 4.53
C GLY A 129 -2.59 -5.67 3.81
N ARG A 130 -2.09 -6.89 3.96
CA ARG A 130 -2.72 -8.10 3.43
C ARG A 130 -3.69 -8.67 4.44
N LEU A 131 -4.85 -9.13 3.95
CA LEU A 131 -5.93 -9.69 4.75
C LEU A 131 -6.42 -10.99 4.09
N VAL A 132 -6.95 -11.91 4.88
CA VAL A 132 -7.61 -13.13 4.38
C VAL A 132 -9.04 -12.77 4.00
N GLY A 133 -9.44 -13.05 2.75
CA GLY A 133 -10.79 -12.73 2.35
C GLY A 133 -11.11 -13.02 0.89
N LEU A 134 -12.22 -12.45 0.45
CA LEU A 134 -12.73 -12.53 -0.91
C LEU A 134 -12.85 -11.12 -1.49
N MET A 135 -12.59 -10.98 -2.78
CA MET A 135 -12.78 -9.72 -3.52
C MET A 135 -13.40 -10.02 -4.88
N LEU A 136 -14.59 -9.51 -5.09
CA LEU A 136 -15.21 -9.43 -6.40
C LEU A 136 -14.68 -8.17 -7.11
N MET A 137 -14.24 -8.31 -8.34
CA MET A 137 -13.79 -7.20 -9.20
C MET A 137 -14.59 -7.21 -10.48
N HIS A 138 -15.12 -6.05 -10.83
CA HIS A 138 -15.84 -5.83 -12.10
C HIS A 138 -15.33 -4.58 -12.79
N GLN A 139 -15.08 -4.67 -14.11
CA GLN A 139 -14.77 -3.51 -14.94
C GLN A 139 -15.50 -3.60 -16.26
N LYS A 140 -16.11 -2.52 -16.66
CA LYS A 140 -16.75 -2.39 -17.97
C LYS A 140 -16.71 -0.94 -18.41
N ASP A 141 -16.33 -0.72 -19.67
CA ASP A 141 -16.24 0.62 -20.26
C ASP A 141 -15.43 1.60 -19.38
N LYS A 142 -16.08 2.65 -18.90
CA LYS A 142 -15.47 3.69 -18.05
C LYS A 142 -15.50 3.37 -16.56
N PHE A 143 -16.18 2.31 -16.15
CA PHE A 143 -16.36 1.97 -14.75
C PHE A 143 -15.47 0.80 -14.30
N PHE A 144 -15.00 0.89 -13.08
CA PHE A 144 -14.30 -0.19 -12.38
C PHE A 144 -14.78 -0.20 -10.93
N GLY A 145 -14.97 -1.38 -10.38
CA GLY A 145 -15.37 -1.55 -8.98
C GLY A 145 -14.83 -2.82 -8.36
N THR A 146 -14.54 -2.74 -7.07
CA THR A 146 -14.25 -3.90 -6.23
C THR A 146 -15.14 -3.92 -5.01
N LEU A 147 -15.51 -5.11 -4.56
CA LEU A 147 -16.17 -5.35 -3.28
C LEU A 147 -15.45 -6.48 -2.57
N SER A 148 -14.99 -6.24 -1.36
CA SER A 148 -14.24 -7.19 -0.56
C SER A 148 -14.90 -7.47 0.77
N LEU A 149 -14.84 -8.74 1.20
CA LEU A 149 -15.11 -9.18 2.56
C LEU A 149 -13.85 -9.83 3.11
N PHE A 150 -13.42 -9.49 4.31
CA PHE A 150 -12.16 -9.95 4.86
C PHE A 150 -12.19 -10.11 6.38
N ALA A 151 -11.32 -10.98 6.87
CA ALA A 151 -10.93 -11.05 8.27
C ALA A 151 -9.62 -10.30 8.50
N GLU A 152 -9.32 -10.00 9.76
CA GLU A 152 -8.08 -9.36 10.17
C GLU A 152 -6.83 -10.16 9.76
N ASN A 153 -5.66 -9.51 9.69
CA ASN A 153 -4.43 -10.15 9.25
C ASN A 153 -3.91 -11.25 10.19
N GLU A 154 -4.33 -11.25 11.45
CA GLU A 154 -4.00 -12.31 12.40
C GLU A 154 -4.64 -13.66 12.03
N ALA A 155 -5.70 -13.66 11.21
CA ALA A 155 -6.29 -14.88 10.66
C ALA A 155 -5.30 -15.73 9.83
N MET A 156 -4.24 -15.12 9.28
CA MET A 156 -3.15 -15.84 8.60
C MET A 156 -2.12 -16.40 9.57
N LYS A 157 -2.03 -15.88 10.79
CA LYS A 157 -0.95 -16.16 11.74
C LYS A 157 -1.38 -16.99 12.94
N LYS A 158 -2.63 -16.88 13.33
CA LYS A 158 -3.18 -17.47 14.57
C LYS A 158 -4.53 -18.11 14.31
N SER A 159 -4.81 -19.24 14.95
CA SER A 159 -6.13 -19.87 14.88
C SER A 159 -7.16 -19.10 15.71
N PRO A 160 -8.47 -19.21 15.39
CA PRO A 160 -9.54 -18.65 16.21
C PRO A 160 -9.58 -19.17 17.65
N THR A 161 -9.03 -20.35 17.93
CA THR A 161 -8.85 -20.87 19.29
C THR A 161 -7.97 -19.97 20.15
N VAL A 162 -6.98 -19.30 19.54
CA VAL A 162 -6.06 -18.39 20.23
C VAL A 162 -6.59 -16.95 20.24
N THR A 163 -7.16 -16.52 19.12
CA THR A 163 -7.58 -15.12 18.95
C THR A 163 -8.99 -14.85 19.46
N GLY A 164 -9.84 -15.88 19.61
CA GLY A 164 -11.28 -15.71 19.80
C GLY A 164 -11.96 -15.27 18.48
N SER A 165 -13.06 -14.57 18.60
CA SER A 165 -13.79 -14.02 17.43
C SER A 165 -12.91 -13.01 16.69
N GLN A 166 -12.58 -13.30 15.44
CA GLN A 166 -11.71 -12.43 14.63
C GLN A 166 -12.43 -11.17 14.18
N GLY A 167 -11.68 -10.07 14.08
CA GLY A 167 -12.17 -8.85 13.44
C GLY A 167 -12.44 -9.08 11.96
N MET A 168 -13.55 -8.54 11.48
CA MET A 168 -14.00 -8.65 10.10
C MET A 168 -14.21 -7.26 9.49
N GLY A 169 -14.22 -7.19 8.17
CA GLY A 169 -14.51 -5.95 7.48
C GLY A 169 -15.01 -6.16 6.06
N MET A 170 -15.54 -5.06 5.55
CA MET A 170 -15.97 -4.91 4.16
C MET A 170 -15.29 -3.68 3.57
N MET A 171 -14.90 -3.75 2.29
CA MET A 171 -14.20 -2.68 1.58
C MET A 171 -14.67 -2.63 0.13
N SER A 172 -14.75 -1.41 -0.40
CA SER A 172 -15.08 -1.19 -1.81
C SER A 172 -14.23 -0.07 -2.38
N ARG A 173 -13.87 -0.16 -3.65
CA ARG A 173 -13.26 0.90 -4.46
C ARG A 173 -14.04 1.04 -5.76
N LEU A 174 -14.45 2.26 -6.09
CA LEU A 174 -15.23 2.58 -7.29
C LEU A 174 -14.49 3.67 -8.08
N LEU A 175 -14.31 3.44 -9.38
CA LEU A 175 -13.64 4.36 -10.29
C LEU A 175 -14.53 4.70 -11.48
N TYR A 176 -14.50 5.97 -11.88
CA TYR A 176 -14.97 6.47 -13.17
C TYR A 176 -13.75 6.93 -13.97
N ARG A 177 -13.51 6.34 -15.17
CA ARG A 177 -12.31 6.47 -15.98
C ARG A 177 -12.67 6.91 -17.40
N PRO A 178 -13.07 8.19 -17.60
CA PRO A 178 -13.56 8.67 -18.89
C PRO A 178 -12.49 8.66 -19.99
N TYR A 179 -11.21 8.86 -19.63
CA TYR A 179 -10.08 8.86 -20.57
C TYR A 179 -8.99 7.91 -20.09
N ARG A 180 -8.54 6.99 -20.95
CA ARG A 180 -7.51 5.98 -20.69
C ARG A 180 -6.54 5.80 -21.86
N GLU A 181 -6.54 6.74 -22.79
CA GLU A 181 -5.67 6.74 -23.96
C GLU A 181 -4.24 7.16 -23.57
N GLU A 182 -3.24 6.76 -24.38
CA GLU A 182 -1.87 7.22 -24.22
C GLU A 182 -1.80 8.76 -24.23
N GLY A 183 -1.21 9.33 -23.20
CA GLY A 183 -1.08 10.77 -23.03
C GLY A 183 -2.38 11.51 -22.70
N LYS A 184 -3.50 10.81 -22.48
CA LYS A 184 -4.77 11.41 -22.08
C LYS A 184 -5.48 10.52 -21.07
N ILE A 185 -5.23 10.75 -19.79
CA ILE A 185 -5.76 9.95 -18.70
C ILE A 185 -6.54 10.85 -17.75
N LEU A 186 -7.70 10.39 -17.34
CA LEU A 186 -8.47 10.94 -16.24
C LEU A 186 -9.18 9.80 -15.54
N HIS A 187 -8.94 9.66 -14.24
CA HIS A 187 -9.80 8.87 -13.42
C HIS A 187 -10.11 9.59 -12.10
N VAL A 188 -11.32 9.45 -11.64
CA VAL A 188 -11.78 9.84 -10.31
C VAL A 188 -12.34 8.61 -9.62
N GLY A 189 -12.12 8.51 -8.33
CA GLY A 189 -12.58 7.36 -7.58
C GLY A 189 -12.85 7.65 -6.13
N ILE A 190 -13.48 6.68 -5.48
CA ILE A 190 -13.71 6.69 -4.04
C ILE A 190 -13.59 5.26 -3.51
N SER A 191 -12.96 5.12 -2.37
CA SER A 191 -12.93 3.90 -1.59
C SER A 191 -13.60 4.10 -0.25
N GLY A 192 -14.25 3.04 0.25
CA GLY A 192 -14.83 3.00 1.59
C GLY A 192 -14.57 1.66 2.25
N ALA A 193 -14.45 1.66 3.57
CA ALA A 193 -14.35 0.43 4.35
C ALA A 193 -15.03 0.58 5.70
N PHE A 194 -15.53 -0.54 6.19
CA PHE A 194 -16.08 -0.73 7.53
C PHE A 194 -15.40 -1.95 8.17
N GLU A 195 -14.94 -1.81 9.42
CA GLU A 195 -14.19 -2.85 10.11
C GLU A 195 -14.62 -2.95 11.58
N THR A 196 -14.67 -4.19 12.10
CA THR A 196 -14.75 -4.43 13.54
C THR A 196 -13.35 -4.48 14.15
N PRO A 197 -13.20 -4.24 15.47
CA PRO A 197 -11.91 -4.25 16.15
C PRO A 197 -11.16 -5.56 15.97
N ARG A 198 -9.84 -5.44 15.92
CA ARG A 198 -8.93 -6.54 15.67
C ARG A 198 -8.43 -7.17 16.98
N TYR A 199 -7.82 -8.36 16.85
CA TYR A 199 -7.10 -9.01 17.91
C TYR A 199 -6.03 -8.08 18.53
N GLY A 200 -6.03 -8.05 19.86
CA GLY A 200 -5.00 -7.39 20.66
C GLY A 200 -4.70 -8.22 21.91
N GLU A 201 -3.47 -8.15 22.37
CA GLU A 201 -3.04 -8.81 23.62
C GLU A 201 -3.19 -7.84 24.80
N ILE A 202 -3.87 -8.28 25.85
CA ILE A 202 -3.88 -7.60 27.15
C ILE A 202 -2.66 -8.06 27.91
N LYS A 203 -1.75 -7.14 28.27
CA LYS A 203 -0.52 -7.43 29.00
C LYS A 203 -0.55 -6.79 30.38
N ASN A 204 -0.01 -7.48 31.37
CA ASN A 204 0.21 -6.91 32.68
C ASN A 204 1.47 -6.01 32.69
N ASN A 205 1.75 -5.36 33.84
CA ASN A 205 2.91 -4.47 34.01
C ASN A 205 4.27 -5.13 33.75
N ALA A 206 4.36 -6.45 33.83
CA ALA A 206 5.56 -7.24 33.53
C ALA A 206 5.61 -7.65 32.02
N GLY A 207 4.69 -7.17 31.17
CA GLY A 207 4.63 -7.50 29.75
C GLY A 207 4.07 -8.89 29.43
N LYS A 208 3.62 -9.67 30.45
CA LYS A 208 3.03 -11.00 30.25
C LYS A 208 1.59 -10.86 29.71
N VAL A 209 1.24 -11.62 28.67
CA VAL A 209 -0.13 -11.70 28.14
C VAL A 209 -1.03 -12.35 29.18
N ILE A 210 -2.07 -11.65 29.58
CA ILE A 210 -3.08 -12.07 30.56
C ILE A 210 -4.48 -12.23 29.97
N GLY A 211 -4.66 -11.87 28.71
CA GLY A 211 -5.92 -12.00 28.00
C GLY A 211 -5.85 -11.49 26.58
N VAL A 212 -6.96 -11.57 25.86
CA VAL A 212 -7.14 -11.04 24.52
C VAL A 212 -8.26 -10.00 24.49
N SER A 213 -8.15 -9.05 23.57
CA SER A 213 -9.11 -7.99 23.38
C SER A 213 -9.46 -7.86 21.89
N HIS A 214 -10.71 -7.55 21.60
CA HIS A 214 -11.21 -7.12 20.28
C HIS A 214 -11.83 -5.72 20.39
N SER A 215 -11.14 -4.81 21.03
CA SER A 215 -11.61 -3.45 21.32
C SER A 215 -10.55 -2.40 21.05
N SER A 216 -9.62 -2.64 20.13
CA SER A 216 -8.59 -1.65 19.81
C SER A 216 -8.22 -1.63 18.32
N TYR A 217 -7.67 -0.48 17.90
CA TYR A 217 -6.98 -0.30 16.63
C TYR A 217 -5.63 0.36 16.86
N THR A 218 -4.66 0.05 16.01
CA THR A 218 -3.39 0.77 15.94
C THR A 218 -3.21 1.31 14.55
N LEU A 219 -3.16 2.62 14.43
CA LEU A 219 -2.75 3.31 13.21
C LEU A 219 -1.30 3.74 13.37
N LYS A 220 -0.45 3.39 12.41
CA LYS A 220 0.97 3.73 12.48
C LYS A 220 1.57 3.88 11.09
N THR A 221 2.62 4.71 11.01
CA THR A 221 3.43 4.84 9.80
C THR A 221 4.91 4.98 10.16
N PRO A 222 5.83 4.41 9.36
CA PRO A 222 7.26 4.63 9.51
C PRO A 222 7.65 6.01 8.96
N PHE A 223 8.88 6.45 9.25
CA PHE A 223 9.55 7.43 8.40
C PHE A 223 9.72 6.87 6.99
N PRO A 224 9.79 7.74 5.94
CA PRO A 224 9.75 7.30 4.55
C PRO A 224 11.07 6.68 4.07
N THR A 225 11.57 5.69 4.78
CA THR A 225 12.75 4.91 4.45
C THR A 225 12.59 3.47 4.92
N ARG A 226 13.19 2.54 4.18
CA ARG A 226 13.26 1.13 4.57
C ARG A 226 14.58 0.75 5.21
N ILE A 227 15.59 1.61 5.13
CA ILE A 227 16.91 1.39 5.74
C ILE A 227 16.80 1.54 7.27
N ALA A 228 16.30 2.69 7.73
CA ALA A 228 16.04 2.95 9.13
C ALA A 228 14.55 2.69 9.43
N LYS A 229 14.24 1.60 10.13
CA LYS A 229 12.85 1.18 10.42
C LYS A 229 12.26 1.91 11.64
N VAL A 230 12.28 3.22 11.62
CA VAL A 230 11.79 4.05 12.73
C VAL A 230 10.32 4.39 12.53
N THR A 231 9.50 4.21 13.57
CA THR A 231 8.10 4.62 13.57
C THR A 231 8.02 6.15 13.67
N ALA A 232 7.39 6.78 12.67
CA ALA A 232 7.17 8.21 12.65
C ALA A 232 5.95 8.61 13.48
N GLN A 233 4.84 7.90 13.31
CA GLN A 233 3.57 8.18 13.96
C GLN A 233 2.92 6.88 14.44
N GLN A 234 2.21 6.96 15.58
CA GLN A 234 1.44 5.83 16.10
C GLN A 234 0.31 6.32 17.00
N ALA A 235 -0.91 5.97 16.66
CA ALA A 235 -2.09 6.12 17.49
C ALA A 235 -2.60 4.74 17.92
N PHE A 236 -2.68 4.52 19.22
CA PHE A 236 -3.36 3.37 19.80
C PHE A 236 -4.72 3.81 20.30
N ILE A 237 -5.78 3.23 19.76
CA ILE A 237 -7.17 3.57 20.04
C ILE A 237 -7.79 2.38 20.77
N ASP A 238 -8.00 2.54 22.06
CA ASP A 238 -8.67 1.56 22.92
C ASP A 238 -10.19 1.77 22.98
N ASN A 239 -10.88 0.84 23.61
CA ASN A 239 -12.34 0.87 23.77
C ASN A 239 -13.12 1.06 22.46
N ALA A 240 -12.51 0.64 21.34
CA ALA A 240 -13.09 0.73 20.02
C ALA A 240 -14.26 -0.26 19.86
N THR A 241 -15.26 0.15 19.10
CA THR A 241 -16.42 -0.67 18.73
C THR A 241 -16.46 -0.99 17.26
N PHE A 242 -16.20 0.00 16.39
CA PHE A 242 -16.03 -0.19 14.96
C PHE A 242 -15.26 0.99 14.36
N LEU A 243 -14.77 0.78 13.14
CA LEU A 243 -14.06 1.77 12.34
C LEU A 243 -14.74 1.89 10.99
N TYR A 244 -14.92 3.13 10.52
CA TYR A 244 -15.18 3.38 9.10
C TYR A 244 -14.16 4.35 8.53
N LYS A 245 -13.85 4.19 7.25
CA LYS A 245 -12.92 5.06 6.54
C LYS A 245 -13.34 5.23 5.09
N PHE A 246 -12.97 6.36 4.50
CA PHE A 246 -13.16 6.62 3.08
C PHE A 246 -11.96 7.35 2.49
N SER A 247 -11.81 7.24 1.18
CA SER A 247 -10.68 7.82 0.47
C SER A 247 -11.07 8.15 -0.98
N PRO A 248 -11.32 9.43 -1.30
CA PRO A 248 -11.41 9.89 -2.67
C PRO A 248 -10.03 9.93 -3.32
N GLU A 249 -9.98 9.66 -4.64
CA GLU A 249 -8.76 9.62 -5.44
C GLU A 249 -8.93 10.31 -6.79
N LEU A 250 -7.86 10.93 -7.26
CA LEU A 250 -7.77 11.62 -8.55
C LEU A 250 -6.48 11.23 -9.26
N LEU A 251 -6.59 10.87 -10.53
CA LEU A 251 -5.47 10.62 -11.42
C LEU A 251 -5.68 11.36 -12.75
N LEU A 252 -4.68 12.15 -13.11
CA LEU A 252 -4.64 12.90 -14.36
C LEU A 252 -3.34 12.62 -15.10
N ALA A 253 -3.39 12.51 -16.42
CA ALA A 253 -2.19 12.65 -17.24
C ALA A 253 -2.51 13.34 -18.56
N LYS A 254 -1.60 14.24 -18.96
CA LYS A 254 -1.59 14.89 -20.27
C LYS A 254 -0.19 14.78 -20.86
N ASN A 255 -0.08 13.99 -21.91
CA ASN A 255 1.20 13.66 -22.54
C ASN A 255 2.20 13.08 -21.52
N ARG A 256 3.26 13.83 -21.20
CA ARG A 256 4.35 13.47 -20.29
C ARG A 256 4.17 14.00 -18.87
N TRP A 257 3.09 14.71 -18.59
CA TRP A 257 2.76 15.21 -17.26
C TRP A 257 1.67 14.38 -16.62
N GLY A 258 1.82 14.07 -15.34
CA GLY A 258 0.83 13.35 -14.55
C GLY A 258 0.69 13.93 -13.15
N LEU A 259 -0.49 13.74 -12.59
CA LEU A 259 -0.82 14.08 -11.20
C LEU A 259 -1.61 12.93 -10.62
N GLU A 260 -1.21 12.47 -9.46
CA GLU A 260 -2.04 11.61 -8.61
C GLU A 260 -2.22 12.24 -7.23
N ALA A 261 -3.42 12.18 -6.71
CA ALA A 261 -3.76 12.69 -5.39
C ALA A 261 -4.80 11.80 -4.72
N GLN A 262 -4.70 11.68 -3.41
CA GLN A 262 -5.63 10.91 -2.60
C GLN A 262 -5.75 11.52 -1.23
N TYR A 263 -6.97 11.55 -0.69
CA TYR A 263 -7.27 11.93 0.68
C TYR A 263 -7.74 10.71 1.44
N TYR A 264 -7.47 10.66 2.73
CA TYR A 264 -7.88 9.59 3.64
C TYR A 264 -8.55 10.20 4.86
N TYR A 265 -9.65 9.60 5.26
CA TYR A 265 -10.31 9.87 6.53
C TYR A 265 -10.66 8.56 7.21
N VAL A 266 -10.48 8.52 8.52
CA VAL A 266 -10.90 7.41 9.38
C VAL A 266 -11.59 7.96 10.61
N ASN A 267 -12.66 7.28 11.02
CA ASN A 267 -13.30 7.46 12.31
C ASN A 267 -13.33 6.11 13.04
N VAL A 268 -12.93 6.11 14.28
CA VAL A 268 -13.06 4.96 15.18
C VAL A 268 -14.05 5.31 16.28
N ASN A 269 -15.19 4.66 16.25
CA ASN A 269 -16.18 4.77 17.32
C ASN A 269 -15.68 4.01 18.55
N ARG A 270 -15.94 4.59 19.72
CA ARG A 270 -15.51 4.01 21.00
C ARG A 270 -16.73 3.75 21.90
N LYS A 271 -16.55 2.94 22.93
CA LYS A 271 -17.59 2.64 23.94
C LYS A 271 -18.07 3.92 24.63
N SER A 272 -19.27 3.86 25.21
CA SER A 272 -19.83 4.98 26.00
C SER A 272 -18.84 5.48 27.04
N GLY A 273 -18.72 6.80 27.16
CA GLY A 273 -17.76 7.46 28.04
C GLY A 273 -16.41 7.78 27.39
N PHE A 274 -16.18 7.38 26.13
CA PHE A 274 -14.97 7.68 25.37
C PHE A 274 -15.31 8.45 24.11
N GLU A 275 -14.62 9.56 23.87
CA GLU A 275 -14.76 10.33 22.62
C GLU A 275 -14.29 9.52 21.41
N ALA A 276 -15.02 9.64 20.29
CA ALA A 276 -14.60 9.04 19.04
C ALA A 276 -13.26 9.59 18.57
N PHE A 277 -12.47 8.75 17.91
CA PHE A 277 -11.17 9.14 17.36
C PHE A 277 -11.29 9.38 15.86
N ASP A 278 -10.84 10.54 15.40
CA ASP A 278 -10.73 10.87 13.97
C ASP A 278 -9.27 11.06 13.60
N ALA A 279 -8.92 10.64 12.40
CA ALA A 279 -7.63 10.91 11.80
C ALA A 279 -7.77 11.12 10.27
N SER A 280 -6.85 11.86 9.70
CA SER A 280 -6.85 12.14 8.27
C SER A 280 -5.45 12.24 7.69
N GLY A 281 -5.37 12.09 6.37
CA GLY A 281 -4.14 12.28 5.63
C GLY A 281 -4.43 12.56 4.16
N ALA A 282 -3.44 13.09 3.47
CA ALA A 282 -3.52 13.32 2.04
C ALA A 282 -2.14 13.25 1.42
N TYR A 283 -2.09 12.90 0.14
CA TYR A 283 -0.89 13.10 -0.65
C TYR A 283 -1.23 13.61 -2.04
N ALA A 284 -0.25 14.25 -2.65
CA ALA A 284 -0.25 14.58 -4.06
C ALA A 284 1.15 14.34 -4.64
N MET A 285 1.22 13.77 -5.84
CA MET A 285 2.44 13.55 -6.58
C MET A 285 2.28 14.07 -8.00
N VAL A 286 3.09 15.08 -8.36
CA VAL A 286 3.24 15.55 -9.74
C VAL A 286 4.42 14.82 -10.35
N ARG A 287 4.24 14.29 -11.55
CA ARG A 287 5.24 13.50 -12.25
C ARG A 287 5.41 13.95 -13.70
N THR A 288 6.63 13.83 -14.23
CA THR A 288 6.88 14.15 -15.63
C THR A 288 7.92 13.21 -16.24
N ILE A 289 7.65 12.74 -17.46
CA ILE A 289 8.62 11.98 -18.26
C ILE A 289 9.55 12.97 -18.95
N ILE A 290 10.81 13.01 -18.52
CA ILE A 290 11.88 13.84 -19.11
C ILE A 290 12.29 13.23 -20.45
N LYS A 291 12.44 11.89 -20.49
CA LYS A 291 12.78 11.11 -21.69
C LYS A 291 11.90 9.88 -21.76
N GLY A 292 11.21 9.67 -22.89
CA GLY A 292 10.34 8.52 -23.11
C GLY A 292 9.02 8.90 -23.78
N SER A 293 8.11 7.91 -23.88
CA SER A 293 6.77 8.06 -24.43
C SER A 293 5.82 8.70 -23.42
N PRO A 294 4.68 9.24 -23.83
CA PRO A 294 3.62 9.68 -22.92
C PRO A 294 3.14 8.57 -21.97
N TYR A 295 2.46 8.98 -20.90
CA TYR A 295 1.89 8.04 -19.94
C TYR A 295 0.79 7.18 -20.56
N THR A 296 0.75 5.92 -20.14
CA THR A 296 -0.32 4.97 -20.45
C THR A 296 -1.05 4.53 -19.19
N TYR A 297 -2.27 4.04 -19.32
CA TYR A 297 -3.11 3.62 -18.20
C TYR A 297 -2.99 2.11 -17.97
N ALA A 298 -2.94 1.69 -16.70
CA ALA A 298 -2.98 0.30 -16.26
C ALA A 298 -4.40 -0.07 -15.80
N ASP A 299 -5.17 -0.69 -16.67
CA ASP A 299 -6.60 -0.99 -16.42
C ASP A 299 -6.82 -1.88 -15.18
N ALA A 300 -5.94 -2.84 -14.95
CA ALA A 300 -6.08 -3.80 -13.85
C ALA A 300 -5.89 -3.19 -12.46
N ASP A 301 -5.00 -2.20 -12.35
CA ASP A 301 -4.68 -1.54 -11.08
C ASP A 301 -5.48 -0.24 -10.90
N GLY A 302 -6.02 0.30 -11.98
CA GLY A 302 -6.60 1.63 -11.97
C GLY A 302 -5.55 2.69 -11.63
N GLY A 303 -4.47 2.76 -12.41
CA GLY A 303 -3.33 3.64 -12.19
C GLY A 303 -2.57 3.94 -13.47
N ILE A 304 -1.49 4.70 -13.39
CA ILE A 304 -0.57 4.90 -14.52
C ILE A 304 0.35 3.68 -14.64
N ALA A 305 0.48 3.16 -15.86
CA ALA A 305 1.39 2.06 -16.16
C ALA A 305 2.86 2.47 -16.00
N THR A 306 3.72 1.49 -15.72
CA THR A 306 5.16 1.71 -15.65
C THR A 306 5.69 2.25 -16.99
N PRO A 307 6.44 3.36 -17.01
CA PRO A 307 7.09 3.85 -18.21
C PRO A 307 7.96 2.80 -18.91
N LYS A 308 8.07 2.91 -20.23
CA LYS A 308 8.84 1.96 -21.07
C LYS A 308 10.34 2.01 -20.73
N ALA A 309 11.05 0.95 -21.06
CA ALA A 309 12.51 0.87 -20.93
C ALA A 309 13.21 2.06 -21.63
N GLY A 310 14.25 2.60 -20.98
CA GLY A 310 14.98 3.80 -21.40
C GLY A 310 14.33 5.12 -20.97
N ALA A 311 13.15 5.09 -20.36
CA ALA A 311 12.48 6.30 -19.88
C ALA A 311 13.15 6.86 -18.62
N MET A 312 13.13 8.19 -18.49
CA MET A 312 13.53 8.93 -17.31
C MET A 312 12.36 9.77 -16.82
N GLU A 313 12.10 9.74 -15.54
CA GLU A 313 10.96 10.40 -14.91
C GLU A 313 11.38 11.17 -13.66
N LEU A 314 10.77 12.31 -13.42
CA LEU A 314 10.89 13.08 -12.19
C LEU A 314 9.53 13.12 -11.49
N VAL A 315 9.52 12.94 -10.18
CA VAL A 315 8.31 12.93 -9.34
C VAL A 315 8.53 13.84 -8.14
N ALA A 316 7.71 14.87 -8.00
CA ALA A 316 7.64 15.70 -6.80
C ALA A 316 6.42 15.28 -5.97
N GLY A 317 6.62 15.01 -4.70
CA GLY A 317 5.58 14.52 -3.78
C GLY A 317 5.44 15.37 -2.53
N TYR A 318 4.19 15.54 -2.10
CA TYR A 318 3.84 16.05 -0.77
C TYR A 318 2.90 15.06 -0.09
N ASN A 319 3.12 14.82 1.20
CA ASN A 319 2.25 14.02 2.04
C ASN A 319 2.01 14.69 3.38
N TYR A 320 0.76 14.68 3.81
CA TYR A 320 0.30 15.08 5.13
C TYR A 320 -0.40 13.93 5.81
N THR A 321 -0.12 13.69 7.10
CA THR A 321 -0.80 12.68 7.91
C THR A 321 -0.96 13.18 9.32
N ASP A 322 -2.18 13.17 9.87
CA ASP A 322 -2.47 13.54 11.25
C ASP A 322 -3.18 12.38 11.97
N LEU A 323 -2.49 11.76 12.91
CA LEU A 323 -3.00 10.70 13.78
C LEU A 323 -3.27 11.21 15.19
N SER A 324 -3.42 12.54 15.38
CA SER A 324 -3.66 13.15 16.69
C SER A 324 -5.08 13.67 16.79
N ASN A 325 -5.80 13.22 17.83
CA ASN A 325 -7.11 13.73 18.19
C ASN A 325 -7.12 14.13 19.68
N ARG A 326 -7.08 15.44 19.93
CA ARG A 326 -7.03 15.98 21.32
C ARG A 326 -8.29 15.69 22.11
N LYS A 327 -9.47 15.67 21.48
CA LYS A 327 -10.76 15.37 22.14
C LYS A 327 -10.76 13.92 22.64
N ALA A 328 -10.25 13.01 21.84
CA ALA A 328 -10.10 11.61 22.22
C ALA A 328 -8.91 11.35 23.18
N GLY A 329 -8.08 12.36 23.48
CA GLY A 329 -6.89 12.23 24.32
C GLY A 329 -5.73 11.48 23.67
N ILE A 330 -5.71 11.37 22.33
CA ILE A 330 -4.73 10.56 21.58
C ILE A 330 -3.86 11.50 20.75
N LEU A 331 -2.55 11.45 20.98
CA LEU A 331 -1.54 12.20 20.24
C LEU A 331 -0.62 11.23 19.47
N GLY A 332 -1.08 10.78 18.31
CA GLY A 332 -0.36 9.81 17.47
C GLY A 332 0.68 10.43 16.55
N GLY A 333 0.68 11.76 16.41
CA GLY A 333 1.64 12.52 15.60
C GLY A 333 0.99 13.19 14.40
N ARG A 334 1.62 14.29 13.96
CA ARG A 334 1.35 15.01 12.71
C ARG A 334 2.61 15.04 11.88
N LEU A 335 2.50 14.62 10.62
CA LEU A 335 3.63 14.46 9.70
C LEU A 335 3.40 15.24 8.41
N ASN A 336 4.46 15.92 7.96
CA ASN A 336 4.59 16.46 6.62
C ASN A 336 5.84 15.87 5.97
N ASP A 337 5.73 15.39 4.73
CA ASP A 337 6.86 14.90 3.92
C ASP A 337 6.85 15.57 2.56
N TYR A 338 8.00 16.12 2.18
CA TYR A 338 8.27 16.69 0.87
C TYR A 338 9.33 15.85 0.21
N SER A 339 9.09 15.40 -1.01
CA SER A 339 10.02 14.49 -1.69
C SER A 339 10.20 14.84 -3.16
N LEU A 340 11.40 14.53 -3.65
CA LEU A 340 11.74 14.57 -5.07
C LEU A 340 12.40 13.24 -5.43
N THR A 341 11.83 12.53 -6.40
CA THR A 341 12.31 11.23 -6.87
C THR A 341 12.66 11.29 -8.34
N PHE A 342 13.85 10.85 -8.70
CA PHE A 342 14.24 10.55 -10.07
C PHE A 342 14.17 9.06 -10.30
N ASN A 343 13.50 8.64 -11.39
CA ASN A 343 13.38 7.25 -11.82
C ASN A 343 14.04 7.10 -13.19
N TYR A 344 14.93 6.10 -13.33
CA TYR A 344 15.45 5.65 -14.61
C TYR A 344 15.06 4.19 -14.85
N TYR A 345 14.21 3.97 -15.83
CA TYR A 345 13.72 2.66 -16.24
C TYR A 345 14.73 2.02 -17.19
N LEU A 346 15.84 1.47 -16.63
CA LEU A 346 16.98 0.96 -17.39
C LEU A 346 16.57 -0.05 -18.47
N ASN A 347 15.74 -1.01 -18.09
CA ASN A 347 15.14 -1.99 -18.99
C ASN A 347 13.84 -2.55 -18.36
N LYS A 348 13.22 -3.58 -18.97
CA LYS A 348 11.99 -4.18 -18.46
C LYS A 348 12.13 -4.85 -17.08
N TYR A 349 13.35 -5.12 -16.64
CA TYR A 349 13.65 -5.80 -15.37
C TYR A 349 14.23 -4.87 -14.31
N MET A 350 14.84 -3.74 -14.70
CA MET A 350 15.64 -2.93 -13.79
C MET A 350 15.20 -1.47 -13.78
N ILE A 351 15.04 -0.95 -12.57
CA ILE A 351 14.74 0.48 -12.33
C ILE A 351 15.77 0.99 -11.33
N TRP A 352 16.45 2.07 -11.67
CA TRP A 352 17.27 2.82 -10.74
C TRP A 352 16.53 4.08 -10.30
N ARG A 353 16.57 4.36 -9.00
CA ARG A 353 15.90 5.51 -8.39
C ARG A 353 16.83 6.27 -7.46
N VAL A 354 16.66 7.60 -7.42
CA VAL A 354 17.26 8.47 -6.41
C VAL A 354 16.14 9.31 -5.82
N ARG A 355 16.09 9.41 -4.50
CA ARG A 355 15.09 10.20 -3.78
C ARG A 355 15.76 11.09 -2.75
N ALA A 356 15.35 12.35 -2.71
CA ALA A 356 15.60 13.25 -1.60
C ALA A 356 14.26 13.56 -0.91
N SER A 357 14.24 13.62 0.42
CA SER A 357 13.05 14.09 1.14
C SER A 357 13.37 14.80 2.44
N HIS A 358 12.42 15.64 2.84
CA HIS A 358 12.36 16.29 4.14
C HIS A 358 11.06 15.90 4.82
N THR A 359 11.17 15.24 5.99
CA THR A 359 10.04 14.81 6.80
C THR A 359 10.06 15.53 8.14
N ALA A 360 8.96 16.22 8.48
CA ALA A 360 8.76 16.84 9.79
C ALA A 360 7.64 16.11 10.54
N VAL A 361 7.90 15.68 11.77
CA VAL A 361 6.94 14.97 12.63
C VAL A 361 6.88 15.62 13.98
N GLY A 362 5.67 15.96 14.42
CA GLY A 362 5.40 16.53 15.74
C GLY A 362 4.11 15.99 16.36
N TYR A 363 3.72 16.56 17.50
CA TYR A 363 2.48 16.21 18.23
C TYR A 363 2.38 14.73 18.62
N ARG A 364 3.50 14.10 19.01
CA ARG A 364 3.59 12.71 19.45
C ARG A 364 3.61 12.62 20.97
N ALA A 365 2.80 11.75 21.56
CA ALA A 365 2.91 11.46 22.98
C ALA A 365 4.27 10.85 23.32
N GLY A 366 4.99 11.45 24.30
CA GLY A 366 6.26 10.92 24.79
C GLY A 366 7.46 11.01 23.82
N ARG A 367 7.35 11.76 22.71
CA ARG A 367 8.48 12.02 21.79
C ARG A 367 8.53 13.48 21.36
N GLU A 368 9.74 14.00 21.25
CA GLU A 368 9.98 15.35 20.74
C GLU A 368 9.71 15.45 19.23
N ASP A 369 9.45 16.66 18.77
CA ASP A 369 9.35 16.99 17.35
C ASP A 369 10.67 16.66 16.64
N THR A 370 10.58 15.99 15.49
CA THR A 370 11.73 15.47 14.77
C THR A 370 11.64 15.83 13.28
N ASN A 371 12.73 16.35 12.74
CA ASN A 371 12.90 16.55 11.31
C ASN A 371 13.96 15.57 10.79
N LEU A 372 13.65 14.90 9.68
CA LEU A 372 14.55 13.99 8.98
C LEU A 372 14.77 14.51 7.56
N ASN A 373 16.02 14.76 7.19
CA ASN A 373 16.46 14.92 5.81
C ASN A 373 17.09 13.62 5.36
N LEU A 374 16.75 13.17 4.17
CA LEU A 374 17.35 11.98 3.61
C LEU A 374 17.66 12.13 2.11
N ILE A 375 18.68 11.43 1.68
CA ILE A 375 18.93 11.10 0.29
C ILE A 375 19.15 9.60 0.19
N GLU A 376 18.42 8.96 -0.70
CA GLU A 376 18.45 7.51 -0.89
C GLU A 376 18.56 7.16 -2.37
N THR A 377 19.22 6.05 -2.64
CA THR A 377 19.24 5.42 -3.96
C THR A 377 18.74 3.99 -3.86
N ARG A 378 18.03 3.52 -4.88
CA ARG A 378 17.50 2.14 -4.98
C ARG A 378 17.75 1.57 -6.35
N LEU A 379 18.36 0.39 -6.39
CA LEU A 379 18.32 -0.48 -7.56
C LEU A 379 17.23 -1.55 -7.32
N GLN A 380 16.21 -1.54 -8.17
CA GLN A 380 15.17 -2.56 -8.18
C GLN A 380 15.40 -3.49 -9.36
N ILE A 381 15.46 -4.78 -9.10
CA ILE A 381 15.51 -5.85 -10.10
C ILE A 381 14.22 -6.67 -9.96
N LYS A 382 13.50 -6.92 -11.05
CA LYS A 382 12.28 -7.74 -11.09
C LYS A 382 12.28 -8.66 -12.31
N PHE A 383 11.70 -9.84 -12.21
CA PHE A 383 11.60 -10.84 -13.28
C PHE A 383 10.32 -11.66 -13.16
#